data_16b14cc6c1115e0743477237694c455f
#
_entry.id   16b14cc6c1115e0743477237694c455f
#
_cell.length_a   1.000
_cell.length_b   1.000
_cell.length_c   1.000
_cell.angle_alpha   90.00
_cell.angle_beta   90.00
_cell.angle_gamma   90.00
#
_symmetry.space_group_name_H-M   'P 1'
#
loop_
_entity.id
_entity.type
_entity.pdbx_description
1 polymer ?
#
loop_
_entity_poly.entity_id
_entity_poly.type
_entity_poly.pdbx_seq_one_letter_code
_entity_poly.pdbx_strand_id
1 'polypeptide(L)'
;MSTHIDTHIDKPSGRPAGLLLGLTGALLALLILNLAVFDDLRSDPSAGALETFTKPQHLSSLVAVLIAAALVAFKHRSAARVAVVVAWIEIAAFTFFHGIPVEVGPSKPYWGDGMGDALQWVGLLSILAVSAAIVRVARRSPKGAVTPAAASLQS
;
A
#
# COMPACT_ATOMS: atom_id res chain seq x y z
N MET A 1 17.58 30.38 44.67
CA MET A 1 16.42 29.58 44.22
C MET A 1 16.56 29.46 42.70
N SER A 2 17.14 28.34 42.22
CA SER A 2 17.47 28.13 40.78
C SER A 2 16.40 27.24 40.19
N THR A 3 15.52 27.77 39.35
CA THR A 3 14.49 27.00 38.63
C THR A 3 15.14 26.36 37.43
N HIS A 4 15.36 25.04 37.54
CA HIS A 4 15.74 24.19 36.42
C HIS A 4 14.53 24.07 35.48
N ILE A 5 14.60 24.70 34.33
CA ILE A 5 13.62 24.49 33.25
C ILE A 5 14.10 23.29 32.45
N ASP A 6 13.53 22.12 32.73
CA ASP A 6 13.68 20.92 31.86
C ASP A 6 12.95 21.17 30.54
N THR A 7 13.70 21.60 29.53
CA THR A 7 13.22 21.62 28.15
C THR A 7 13.25 20.21 27.60
N HIS A 8 12.15 19.49 27.80
CA HIS A 8 11.87 18.24 27.06
C HIS A 8 11.72 18.60 25.57
N ILE A 9 12.82 18.49 24.83
CA ILE A 9 12.79 18.57 23.38
C ILE A 9 12.19 17.25 22.89
N ASP A 10 10.87 17.25 22.64
CA ASP A 10 10.19 16.17 21.93
C ASP A 10 10.80 16.04 20.53
N LYS A 11 11.69 15.04 20.36
CA LYS A 11 12.19 14.66 19.04
C LYS A 11 11.01 14.23 18.18
N PRO A 12 10.74 14.91 17.05
CA PRO A 12 9.68 14.51 16.14
C PRO A 12 9.95 13.06 15.69
N SER A 13 9.03 12.16 16.03
CA SER A 13 9.13 10.75 15.72
C SER A 13 9.00 10.53 14.21
N GLY A 14 10.11 10.50 13.48
CA GLY A 14 10.16 10.17 12.05
C GLY A 14 9.76 8.71 11.72
N ARG A 15 9.51 7.90 12.77
CA ARG A 15 9.16 6.48 12.67
C ARG A 15 7.93 6.16 11.80
N PRO A 16 6.77 6.87 11.92
CA PRO A 16 5.60 6.48 11.13
C PRO A 16 5.77 6.73 9.62
N ALA A 17 6.51 7.76 9.21
CA ALA A 17 6.74 8.04 7.78
C ALA A 17 7.67 6.99 7.14
N GLY A 18 8.74 6.59 7.83
CA GLY A 18 9.64 5.52 7.36
C GLY A 18 8.92 4.17 7.26
N LEU A 19 8.08 3.85 8.24
CA LEU A 19 7.29 2.61 8.21
C LEU A 19 6.28 2.63 7.06
N LEU A 20 5.59 3.74 6.82
CA LEU A 20 4.65 3.88 5.71
C LEU A 20 5.35 3.74 4.36
N LEU A 21 6.55 4.31 4.20
CA LEU A 21 7.37 4.14 3.01
C LEU A 21 7.77 2.68 2.81
N GLY A 22 8.24 2.01 3.86
CA GLY A 22 8.57 0.59 3.81
C GLY A 22 7.39 -0.28 3.40
N LEU A 23 6.19 -0.02 3.94
CA LEU A 23 4.99 -0.77 3.61
C LEU A 23 4.50 -0.51 2.17
N THR A 24 4.55 0.73 1.68
CA THR A 24 4.17 1.01 0.28
C THR A 24 5.18 0.41 -0.70
N GLY A 25 6.47 0.41 -0.37
CA GLY A 25 7.49 -0.29 -1.14
C GLY A 25 7.31 -1.82 -1.13
N ALA A 26 6.97 -2.39 0.02
CA ALA A 26 6.66 -3.82 0.14
C ALA A 26 5.40 -4.20 -0.66
N LEU A 27 4.36 -3.36 -0.66
CA LEU A 27 3.17 -3.59 -1.47
C LEU A 27 3.52 -3.58 -2.97
N LEU A 28 4.32 -2.63 -3.43
CA LEU A 28 4.78 -2.58 -4.82
C LEU A 28 5.56 -3.85 -5.21
N ALA A 29 6.48 -4.28 -4.36
CA ALA A 29 7.24 -5.51 -4.59
C ALA A 29 6.34 -6.76 -4.62
N LEU A 30 5.34 -6.84 -3.73
CA LEU A 30 4.38 -7.94 -3.71
C LEU A 30 3.49 -7.97 -4.96
N LEU A 31 3.07 -6.82 -5.48
CA LEU A 31 2.32 -6.76 -6.74
C LEU A 31 3.16 -7.28 -7.91
N ILE A 32 4.42 -6.87 -8.00
CA ILE A 32 5.34 -7.37 -9.03
C ILE A 32 5.55 -8.88 -8.88
N LEU A 33 5.78 -9.37 -7.66
CA LEU A 33 5.92 -10.80 -7.38
C LEU A 33 4.64 -11.57 -7.67
N ASN A 34 3.48 -10.99 -7.40
CA ASN A 34 2.21 -11.64 -7.71
C ASN A 34 2.08 -11.88 -9.21
N LEU A 35 2.37 -10.87 -10.04
CA LEU A 35 2.30 -10.99 -11.48
C LEU A 35 3.36 -11.95 -12.05
N ALA A 36 4.58 -11.93 -11.51
CA ALA A 36 5.71 -12.65 -12.08
C ALA A 36 5.85 -14.09 -11.57
N VAL A 37 5.51 -14.33 -10.29
CA VAL A 37 5.87 -15.57 -9.58
C VAL A 37 4.67 -16.29 -8.99
N PHE A 38 3.72 -15.54 -8.43
CA PHE A 38 2.66 -16.18 -7.66
C PHE A 38 1.45 -16.56 -8.51
N ASP A 39 1.09 -15.79 -9.54
CA ASP A 39 -0.13 -16.00 -10.31
C ASP A 39 0.05 -15.87 -11.82
N ASP A 40 -0.05 -14.69 -12.39
CA ASP A 40 -0.32 -14.48 -13.82
C ASP A 40 0.67 -15.17 -14.78
N LEU A 41 1.96 -14.84 -14.72
CA LEU A 41 2.97 -15.42 -15.61
C LEU A 41 3.22 -16.92 -15.33
N ARG A 42 2.99 -17.34 -14.10
CA ARG A 42 3.12 -18.74 -13.74
C ARG A 42 1.93 -19.57 -14.24
N SER A 43 0.72 -19.00 -14.19
CA SER A 43 -0.51 -19.64 -14.62
C SER A 43 -0.65 -19.66 -16.15
N ASP A 44 -0.12 -18.62 -16.82
CA ASP A 44 -0.09 -18.51 -18.27
C ASP A 44 1.26 -17.99 -18.79
N PRO A 45 2.27 -18.86 -18.87
CA PRO A 45 3.59 -18.46 -19.37
C PRO A 45 3.59 -18.00 -20.83
N SER A 46 2.57 -18.35 -21.60
CA SER A 46 2.43 -17.97 -23.02
C SER A 46 2.09 -16.50 -23.22
N ALA A 47 1.46 -15.86 -22.22
CA ALA A 47 1.09 -14.46 -22.29
C ALA A 47 2.29 -13.50 -22.37
N GLY A 48 3.46 -13.94 -21.90
CA GLY A 48 4.65 -13.09 -21.87
C GLY A 48 4.61 -11.97 -20.80
N ALA A 49 5.80 -11.58 -20.34
CA ALA A 49 5.91 -10.61 -19.26
C ALA A 49 5.35 -9.24 -19.64
N LEU A 50 5.69 -8.73 -20.82
CA LEU A 50 5.26 -7.41 -21.26
C LEU A 50 3.73 -7.31 -21.32
N GLU A 51 3.07 -8.30 -21.93
CA GLU A 51 1.62 -8.35 -22.03
C GLU A 51 0.99 -8.38 -20.64
N THR A 52 1.46 -9.24 -19.74
CA THR A 52 0.94 -9.35 -18.38
C THR A 52 1.04 -8.03 -17.62
N PHE A 53 2.21 -7.40 -17.62
CA PHE A 53 2.42 -6.15 -16.88
C PHE A 53 1.70 -4.95 -17.49
N THR A 54 1.39 -4.96 -18.78
CA THR A 54 0.70 -3.85 -19.47
C THR A 54 -0.82 -4.02 -19.51
N LYS A 55 -1.40 -5.12 -19.02
CA LYS A 55 -2.85 -5.22 -18.84
C LYS A 55 -3.35 -4.04 -18.00
N PRO A 56 -4.43 -3.34 -18.41
CA PRO A 56 -4.86 -2.10 -17.76
C PRO A 56 -5.05 -2.20 -16.24
N GLN A 57 -5.58 -3.32 -15.74
CA GLN A 57 -5.78 -3.55 -14.32
C GLN A 57 -4.44 -3.64 -13.55
N HIS A 58 -3.45 -4.34 -14.12
CA HIS A 58 -2.13 -4.50 -13.49
C HIS A 58 -1.34 -3.20 -13.52
N LEU A 59 -1.32 -2.54 -14.68
CA LEU A 59 -0.61 -1.28 -14.84
C LEU A 59 -1.20 -0.19 -13.94
N SER A 60 -2.53 -0.08 -13.84
CA SER A 60 -3.17 0.91 -12.96
C SER A 60 -2.84 0.67 -11.49
N SER A 61 -2.82 -0.58 -11.03
CA SER A 61 -2.44 -0.96 -9.68
C SER A 61 -0.99 -0.60 -9.37
N LEU A 62 -0.06 -1.02 -10.23
CA LEU A 62 1.37 -0.69 -10.08
C LEU A 62 1.62 0.81 -10.05
N VAL A 63 1.01 1.57 -10.96
CA VAL A 63 1.15 3.04 -11.03
C VAL A 63 0.55 3.70 -9.80
N ALA A 64 -0.62 3.27 -9.33
CA ALA A 64 -1.25 3.82 -8.13
C ALA A 64 -0.38 3.63 -6.89
N VAL A 65 0.18 2.43 -6.68
CA VAL A 65 1.07 2.15 -5.55
C VAL A 65 2.40 2.90 -5.69
N LEU A 66 2.95 3.02 -6.90
CA LEU A 66 4.16 3.81 -7.15
C LEU A 66 3.95 5.29 -6.81
N ILE A 67 2.81 5.87 -7.22
CA ILE A 67 2.46 7.26 -6.87
C ILE A 67 2.33 7.40 -5.35
N ALA A 68 1.66 6.48 -4.67
CA ALA A 68 1.54 6.50 -3.22
C ALA A 68 2.91 6.46 -2.54
N ALA A 69 3.81 5.56 -2.96
CA ALA A 69 5.17 5.44 -2.45
C ALA A 69 5.99 6.72 -2.69
N ALA A 70 5.89 7.31 -3.89
CA ALA A 70 6.55 8.56 -4.22
C ALA A 70 6.07 9.71 -3.33
N LEU A 71 4.75 9.86 -3.13
CA LEU A 71 4.20 10.90 -2.25
C LEU A 71 4.68 10.73 -0.80
N VAL A 72 4.81 9.49 -0.32
CA VAL A 72 5.37 9.21 1.02
C VAL A 72 6.85 9.55 1.08
N ALA A 73 7.64 9.18 0.07
CA ALA A 73 9.07 9.47 -0.01
C ALA A 73 9.34 10.99 -0.02
N PHE A 74 8.56 11.75 -0.78
CA PHE A 74 8.65 13.21 -0.85
C PHE A 74 7.90 13.94 0.29
N LYS A 75 7.39 13.20 1.27
CA LYS A 75 6.68 13.74 2.45
C LYS A 75 5.53 14.70 2.07
N HIS A 76 4.85 14.38 0.97
CA HIS A 76 3.75 15.21 0.49
C HIS A 76 2.57 15.17 1.49
N ARG A 77 1.89 16.31 1.67
CA ARG A 77 0.77 16.47 2.64
C ARG A 77 -0.37 15.47 2.46
N SER A 78 -0.61 14.97 1.23
CA SER A 78 -1.65 13.99 0.93
C SER A 78 -1.17 12.55 1.00
N ALA A 79 0.12 12.28 1.24
CA ALA A 79 0.72 10.95 1.16
C ALA A 79 -0.05 9.88 1.93
N ALA A 80 -0.37 10.15 3.19
CA ALA A 80 -1.10 9.20 4.03
C ALA A 80 -2.52 8.92 3.51
N ARG A 81 -3.22 9.93 2.99
CA ARG A 81 -4.57 9.76 2.42
C ARG A 81 -4.52 8.93 1.14
N VAL A 82 -3.59 9.24 0.24
CA VAL A 82 -3.42 8.51 -1.01
C VAL A 82 -3.03 7.07 -0.74
N ALA A 83 -2.09 6.82 0.17
CA ALA A 83 -1.70 5.47 0.56
C ALA A 83 -2.87 4.66 1.12
N VAL A 84 -3.75 5.27 1.94
CA VAL A 84 -4.97 4.62 2.45
C VAL A 84 -5.94 4.28 1.34
N VAL A 85 -6.19 5.22 0.41
CA VAL A 85 -7.12 4.98 -0.71
C VAL A 85 -6.60 3.85 -1.59
N VAL A 86 -5.33 3.90 -1.97
CA VAL A 86 -4.69 2.85 -2.78
C VAL A 86 -4.75 1.49 -2.06
N ALA A 87 -4.40 1.44 -0.77
CA ALA A 87 -4.48 0.19 -0.01
C ALA A 87 -5.89 -0.39 0.05
N TRP A 88 -6.94 0.43 0.14
CA TRP A 88 -8.32 -0.04 0.09
C TRP A 88 -8.72 -0.53 -1.30
N ILE A 89 -8.24 0.11 -2.36
CA ILE A 89 -8.45 -0.34 -3.75
C ILE A 89 -7.82 -1.73 -3.92
N GLU A 90 -6.57 -1.94 -3.46
CA GLU A 90 -5.92 -3.24 -3.55
C GLU A 90 -6.65 -4.32 -2.73
N ILE A 91 -7.08 -4.01 -1.50
CA ILE A 91 -7.89 -4.94 -0.71
C ILE A 91 -9.17 -5.34 -1.48
N ALA A 92 -9.89 -4.35 -2.00
CA ALA A 92 -11.13 -4.60 -2.72
C ALA A 92 -10.88 -5.41 -4.01
N ALA A 93 -9.88 -5.02 -4.82
CA ALA A 93 -9.56 -5.67 -6.07
C ALA A 93 -9.14 -7.13 -5.85
N PHE A 94 -8.14 -7.37 -4.98
CA PHE A 94 -7.66 -8.73 -4.73
C PHE A 94 -8.71 -9.61 -4.06
N THR A 95 -9.51 -9.07 -3.14
CA THR A 95 -10.63 -9.83 -2.56
C THR A 95 -11.67 -10.18 -3.61
N PHE A 96 -12.03 -9.24 -4.49
CA PHE A 96 -13.02 -9.47 -5.53
C PHE A 96 -12.54 -10.47 -6.57
N PHE A 97 -11.31 -10.30 -7.09
CA PHE A 97 -10.82 -11.13 -8.19
C PHE A 97 -10.41 -12.54 -7.76
N HIS A 98 -9.91 -12.70 -6.52
CA HIS A 98 -9.30 -13.95 -6.08
C HIS A 98 -9.92 -14.53 -4.80
N GLY A 99 -10.48 -13.68 -3.94
CA GLY A 99 -11.00 -14.07 -2.62
C GLY A 99 -12.48 -14.45 -2.60
N ILE A 100 -13.29 -13.96 -3.54
CA ILE A 100 -14.73 -14.26 -3.60
C ILE A 100 -14.99 -15.30 -4.68
N PRO A 101 -15.65 -16.42 -4.36
CA PRO A 101 -15.97 -17.47 -5.33
C PRO A 101 -17.16 -17.03 -6.21
N VAL A 102 -16.96 -16.00 -7.02
CA VAL A 102 -17.99 -15.50 -7.93
C VAL A 102 -17.52 -15.67 -9.34
N GLU A 103 -18.21 -16.50 -10.10
CA GLU A 103 -18.02 -16.65 -11.55
C GLU A 103 -18.59 -15.43 -12.29
N VAL A 104 -18.07 -14.25 -12.00
CA VAL A 104 -18.53 -13.01 -12.63
C VAL A 104 -17.39 -12.34 -13.37
N GLY A 105 -17.43 -12.38 -14.68
CA GLY A 105 -16.51 -11.63 -15.54
C GLY A 105 -15.06 -12.14 -15.47
N PRO A 106 -14.07 -11.25 -15.37
CA PRO A 106 -12.65 -11.62 -15.41
C PRO A 106 -12.10 -12.17 -14.08
N SER A 107 -12.95 -12.47 -13.11
CA SER A 107 -12.49 -13.00 -11.81
C SER A 107 -11.89 -14.41 -11.98
N LYS A 108 -10.78 -14.65 -11.30
CA LYS A 108 -10.13 -15.97 -11.20
C LYS A 108 -10.08 -16.34 -9.72
N PRO A 109 -11.21 -16.81 -9.12
CA PRO A 109 -11.23 -17.13 -7.70
C PRO A 109 -10.30 -18.30 -7.41
N TYR A 110 -9.61 -18.24 -6.27
CA TYR A 110 -8.75 -19.35 -5.81
C TYR A 110 -9.52 -20.47 -5.10
N TRP A 111 -10.83 -20.52 -5.30
CA TRP A 111 -11.76 -21.50 -4.70
C TRP A 111 -12.42 -22.35 -5.77
N GLY A 112 -12.96 -23.48 -5.37
CA GLY A 112 -13.70 -24.37 -6.26
C GLY A 112 -12.81 -25.22 -7.16
N ASP A 113 -13.27 -25.55 -8.37
CA ASP A 113 -12.60 -26.47 -9.28
C ASP A 113 -11.25 -25.96 -9.80
N GLY A 114 -11.01 -24.65 -9.72
CA GLY A 114 -9.75 -23.96 -10.04
C GLY A 114 -8.98 -23.53 -8.80
N MET A 115 -8.97 -24.33 -7.73
CA MET A 115 -8.30 -23.96 -6.48
C MET A 115 -6.89 -23.45 -6.71
N GLY A 116 -6.65 -22.22 -6.27
CA GLY A 116 -5.32 -21.62 -6.24
C GLY A 116 -4.37 -22.46 -5.40
N ASP A 117 -3.14 -22.57 -5.85
CA ASP A 117 -2.15 -23.26 -5.06
C ASP A 117 -1.63 -22.41 -3.87
N ALA A 118 -0.76 -23.04 -3.07
CA ALA A 118 -0.22 -22.38 -1.88
C ALA A 118 0.49 -21.05 -2.17
N LEU A 119 1.15 -20.90 -3.34
CA LEU A 119 1.84 -19.66 -3.70
C LEU A 119 0.87 -18.52 -4.04
N GLN A 120 -0.21 -18.82 -4.74
CA GLN A 120 -1.28 -17.86 -5.04
C GLN A 120 -1.92 -17.35 -3.75
N TRP A 121 -2.23 -18.26 -2.81
CA TRP A 121 -2.74 -17.90 -1.49
C TRP A 121 -1.75 -17.06 -0.67
N VAL A 122 -0.47 -17.40 -0.70
CA VAL A 122 0.58 -16.60 -0.03
C VAL A 122 0.64 -15.19 -0.63
N GLY A 123 0.59 -15.07 -1.96
CA GLY A 123 0.56 -13.78 -2.65
C GLY A 123 -0.64 -12.93 -2.21
N LEU A 124 -1.85 -13.48 -2.33
CA LEU A 124 -3.10 -12.83 -1.94
C LEU A 124 -3.07 -12.36 -0.47
N LEU A 125 -2.80 -13.26 0.45
CA LEU A 125 -2.81 -12.95 1.89
C LEU A 125 -1.73 -11.93 2.26
N SER A 126 -0.56 -11.98 1.61
CA SER A 126 0.50 -11.00 1.84
C SER A 126 0.11 -9.60 1.37
N ILE A 127 -0.50 -9.47 0.19
CA ILE A 127 -1.00 -8.19 -0.33
C ILE A 127 -2.08 -7.63 0.59
N LEU A 128 -3.04 -8.45 1.01
CA LEU A 128 -4.10 -8.03 1.93
C LEU A 128 -3.54 -7.58 3.28
N ALA A 129 -2.58 -8.33 3.83
CA ALA A 129 -1.96 -8.02 5.12
C ALA A 129 -1.17 -6.70 5.07
N VAL A 130 -0.35 -6.49 4.03
CA VAL A 130 0.43 -5.26 3.87
C VAL A 130 -0.48 -4.07 3.62
N SER A 131 -1.52 -4.22 2.80
CA SER A 131 -2.51 -3.16 2.57
C SER A 131 -3.25 -2.79 3.86
N ALA A 132 -3.67 -3.75 4.66
CA ALA A 132 -4.27 -3.50 5.97
C ALA A 132 -3.30 -2.80 6.93
N ALA A 133 -2.00 -3.16 6.91
CA ALA A 133 -0.96 -2.50 7.70
C ALA A 133 -0.77 -1.04 7.27
N ILE A 134 -0.80 -0.73 5.97
CA ILE A 134 -0.75 0.66 5.45
C ILE A 134 -1.92 1.46 6.02
N VAL A 135 -3.14 0.96 5.94
CA VAL A 135 -4.34 1.63 6.49
C VAL A 135 -4.17 1.89 7.99
N ARG A 136 -3.70 0.90 8.75
CA ARG A 136 -3.51 1.02 10.20
C ARG A 136 -2.45 2.06 10.56
N VAL A 137 -1.31 2.05 9.87
CA VAL A 137 -0.18 2.97 10.14
C VAL A 137 -0.56 4.39 9.76
N ALA A 138 -1.14 4.59 8.57
CA ALA A 138 -1.54 5.91 8.09
C ALA A 138 -2.61 6.56 8.97
N ARG A 139 -3.55 5.79 9.52
CA ARG A 139 -4.58 6.31 10.46
C ARG A 139 -4.01 6.73 11.82
N ARG A 140 -2.86 6.17 12.22
CA ARG A 140 -2.18 6.51 13.48
C ARG A 140 -1.23 7.71 13.34
N SER A 141 -0.90 8.11 12.11
CA SER A 141 -0.10 9.30 11.87
C SER A 141 -0.91 10.54 12.29
N PRO A 142 -0.40 11.39 13.18
CA PRO A 142 -1.12 12.59 13.63
C PRO A 142 -1.54 13.42 12.43
N LYS A 143 -2.82 13.78 12.35
CA LYS A 143 -3.32 14.73 11.36
C LYS A 143 -2.54 16.02 11.53
N GLY A 144 -1.61 16.29 10.59
CA GLY A 144 -0.78 17.46 10.46
C GLY A 144 -0.66 18.30 11.73
N ALA A 145 0.50 18.28 12.37
CA ALA A 145 0.92 19.42 13.16
C ALA A 145 1.05 20.59 12.16
N VAL A 146 -0.05 21.28 11.93
CA VAL A 146 -0.03 22.62 11.35
C VAL A 146 0.73 23.45 12.37
N THR A 147 2.01 23.64 12.13
CA THR A 147 2.82 24.58 12.90
C THR A 147 2.16 25.94 12.72
N PRO A 148 1.65 26.57 13.79
CA PRO A 148 1.15 27.94 13.70
C PRO A 148 2.35 28.88 13.64
N ALA A 149 2.98 28.99 12.48
CA ALA A 149 4.03 29.98 12.21
C ALA A 149 3.45 31.35 11.87
N ALA A 150 2.17 31.59 12.14
CA ALA A 150 1.49 32.85 11.78
C ALA A 150 1.08 33.71 12.97
N ALA A 151 1.45 33.35 14.21
CA ALA A 151 1.02 34.14 15.38
C ALA A 151 2.08 35.14 15.88
N SER A 152 3.24 35.28 15.24
CA SER A 152 4.32 36.15 15.72
C SER A 152 4.54 37.44 14.89
N LEU A 153 3.59 37.84 14.06
CA LEU A 153 3.67 39.07 13.26
C LEU A 153 2.57 40.09 13.60
N GLN A 154 1.93 39.98 14.77
CA GLN A 154 1.02 41.00 15.28
C GLN A 154 1.37 41.35 16.72
N SER A 155 2.49 42.04 16.89
CA SER A 155 2.81 42.84 18.09
C SER A 155 3.70 44.01 17.71
#